data_90e7d3b73db14952259678a92368e547
#
_entry.id   90e7d3b73db14952259678a92368e547
#
_cell.length_a   1.000
_cell.length_b   1.000
_cell.length_c   1.000
_cell.angle_alpha   90.00
_cell.angle_beta   90.00
_cell.angle_gamma   90.00
#
_symmetry.space_group_name_H-M   'P 1'
#
loop_
_entity.id
_entity.type
_entity.pdbx_description
1 polymer ?
#
loop_
_entity_poly.entity_id
_entity_poly.type
_entity_poly.pdbx_seq_one_letter_code
_entity_poly.pdbx_strand_id
1 'polypeptide(L)'
;MSAQPSTTVVIPCRNAANTVGAAVRSAWAQTLAPLEVIVVDDGSDDDSVAVAEAAGAWVIRATRRGYAGGARNLGIEAARGELIAFMDADVEVGPDWLALAAGVFAVQPRVGAVGGRIRDGRGGLWGRLDHVLIFSEWMAGPARACSAFPTIAVVYRRAAIGAIRFPESNLAEDVFFCEAVQQAGWGAWFEPRISIVHRHERLDAGSFWNRQVQAGRALYWSRSRLDRPGKFLVRAPWLMFAYPHLWIVLLRMLKAGAIGWAVALLPWLVVGETARGIGFLRGRREFSGPALPATGATP
;
A
#
# COMPACT_ATOMS: atom_id res chain seq x y z
N MET A 1 27.13 -3.76 -21.09
CA MET A 1 25.83 -3.34 -20.54
C MET A 1 25.30 -4.51 -19.73
N SER A 2 25.12 -4.39 -18.41
CA SER A 2 24.47 -5.44 -17.62
C SER A 2 23.04 -5.63 -18.13
N ALA A 3 22.59 -6.88 -18.24
CA ALA A 3 21.21 -7.18 -18.62
C ALA A 3 20.24 -6.44 -17.65
N GLN A 4 19.17 -5.86 -18.20
CA GLN A 4 18.14 -5.24 -17.37
C GLN A 4 17.42 -6.32 -16.56
N PRO A 5 17.13 -6.09 -15.25
CA PRO A 5 16.51 -7.11 -14.42
C PRO A 5 15.09 -7.42 -14.90
N SER A 6 14.76 -8.70 -14.97
CA SER A 6 13.40 -9.14 -15.28
C SER A 6 12.44 -8.82 -14.12
N THR A 7 11.22 -8.37 -14.44
CA THR A 7 10.24 -7.97 -13.43
C THR A 7 8.92 -8.73 -13.61
N THR A 8 8.41 -9.34 -12.55
CA THR A 8 7.02 -9.81 -12.46
C THR A 8 6.17 -8.77 -11.76
N VAL A 9 5.05 -8.37 -12.37
CA VAL A 9 4.04 -7.53 -11.70
C VAL A 9 2.98 -8.44 -11.08
N VAL A 10 2.68 -8.24 -9.80
CA VAL A 10 1.66 -9.00 -9.04
C VAL A 10 0.56 -8.06 -8.58
N ILE A 11 -0.68 -8.37 -8.95
CA ILE A 11 -1.88 -7.57 -8.67
C ILE A 11 -2.87 -8.42 -7.87
N PRO A 12 -3.01 -8.22 -6.54
CA PRO A 12 -4.09 -8.82 -5.79
C PRO A 12 -5.42 -8.22 -6.25
N CYS A 13 -6.42 -9.04 -6.50
CA CYS A 13 -7.69 -8.61 -7.04
C CYS A 13 -8.85 -9.23 -6.27
N ARG A 14 -9.86 -8.40 -5.95
CA ARG A 14 -11.16 -8.86 -5.51
C ARG A 14 -12.22 -7.81 -5.79
N ASN A 15 -13.25 -8.18 -6.55
CA ASN A 15 -14.39 -7.32 -6.90
C ASN A 15 -13.92 -5.95 -7.45
N ALA A 16 -13.04 -5.99 -8.47
CA ALA A 16 -12.40 -4.83 -9.07
C ALA A 16 -12.60 -4.74 -10.58
N ALA A 17 -13.71 -5.29 -11.11
CA ALA A 17 -14.00 -5.32 -12.55
C ALA A 17 -13.90 -3.93 -13.21
N ASN A 18 -14.24 -2.85 -12.48
CA ASN A 18 -14.19 -1.49 -12.99
C ASN A 18 -12.76 -0.91 -13.12
N THR A 19 -11.76 -1.51 -12.49
CA THR A 19 -10.42 -0.91 -12.37
C THR A 19 -9.30 -1.84 -12.82
N VAL A 20 -9.40 -3.14 -12.57
CA VAL A 20 -8.33 -4.11 -12.82
C VAL A 20 -7.82 -4.09 -14.26
N GLY A 21 -8.69 -3.90 -15.25
CA GLY A 21 -8.29 -3.81 -16.66
C GLY A 21 -7.37 -2.63 -16.95
N ALA A 22 -7.63 -1.46 -16.35
CA ALA A 22 -6.76 -0.29 -16.46
C ALA A 22 -5.43 -0.50 -15.74
N ALA A 23 -5.45 -1.12 -14.57
CA ALA A 23 -4.27 -1.50 -13.82
C ALA A 23 -3.34 -2.42 -14.63
N VAL A 24 -3.87 -3.51 -15.19
CA VAL A 24 -3.11 -4.46 -16.03
C VAL A 24 -2.52 -3.78 -17.26
N ARG A 25 -3.32 -2.95 -17.98
CA ARG A 25 -2.83 -2.22 -19.15
C ARG A 25 -1.71 -1.24 -18.77
N SER A 26 -1.79 -0.54 -17.64
CA SER A 26 -0.73 0.36 -17.18
C SER A 26 0.57 -0.40 -16.83
N ALA A 27 0.44 -1.63 -16.31
CA ALA A 27 1.58 -2.50 -16.05
C ALA A 27 2.27 -2.97 -17.34
N TRP A 28 1.52 -3.29 -18.39
CA TRP A 28 2.09 -3.65 -19.70
C TRP A 28 2.66 -2.46 -20.47
N ALA A 29 2.17 -1.25 -20.23
CA ALA A 29 2.59 -0.03 -20.93
C ALA A 29 3.92 0.56 -20.39
N GLN A 30 4.76 -0.24 -19.74
CA GLN A 30 6.04 0.23 -19.19
C GLN A 30 7.13 0.33 -20.26
N THR A 31 7.99 1.37 -20.17
CA THR A 31 9.17 1.53 -21.04
C THR A 31 10.17 0.39 -20.82
N LEU A 32 10.29 -0.13 -19.60
CA LEU A 32 10.93 -1.40 -19.30
C LEU A 32 9.82 -2.45 -19.14
N ALA A 33 9.56 -3.20 -20.22
CA ALA A 33 8.47 -4.16 -20.23
C ALA A 33 8.63 -5.21 -19.11
N PRO A 34 7.56 -5.54 -18.36
CA PRO A 34 7.60 -6.64 -17.41
C PRO A 34 7.73 -7.98 -18.14
N LEU A 35 8.30 -8.97 -17.45
CA LEU A 35 8.33 -10.35 -17.90
C LEU A 35 6.94 -10.96 -17.97
N GLU A 36 6.11 -10.63 -16.99
CA GLU A 36 4.75 -11.12 -16.81
C GLU A 36 3.94 -10.20 -15.89
N VAL A 37 2.62 -10.22 -16.07
CA VAL A 37 1.66 -9.58 -15.17
C VAL A 37 0.73 -10.66 -14.64
N ILE A 38 0.77 -10.89 -13.34
CA ILE A 38 -0.02 -11.89 -12.63
C ILE A 38 -1.11 -11.16 -11.84
N VAL A 39 -2.37 -11.48 -12.11
CA VAL A 39 -3.50 -11.08 -11.27
C VAL A 39 -3.87 -12.26 -10.39
N VAL A 40 -3.89 -12.06 -9.08
CA VAL A 40 -4.32 -13.09 -8.13
C VAL A 40 -5.71 -12.74 -7.61
N ASP A 41 -6.70 -13.51 -8.05
CA ASP A 41 -8.10 -13.36 -7.67
C ASP A 41 -8.37 -14.01 -6.32
N ASP A 42 -8.74 -13.22 -5.31
CA ASP A 42 -9.06 -13.65 -3.93
C ASP A 42 -10.58 -13.91 -3.75
N GLY A 43 -11.21 -14.52 -4.76
CA GLY A 43 -12.61 -14.90 -4.74
C GLY A 43 -13.54 -13.72 -5.11
N SER A 44 -13.42 -13.19 -6.33
CA SER A 44 -14.35 -12.21 -6.87
C SER A 44 -15.68 -12.83 -7.25
N ASP A 45 -16.75 -12.07 -7.03
CA ASP A 45 -18.14 -12.40 -7.40
C ASP A 45 -18.60 -11.61 -8.64
N ASP A 46 -17.72 -10.73 -9.19
CA ASP A 46 -17.95 -9.91 -10.38
C ASP A 46 -17.07 -10.36 -11.56
N ASP A 47 -17.07 -9.61 -12.66
CA ASP A 47 -16.31 -9.92 -13.89
C ASP A 47 -14.81 -9.62 -13.79
N SER A 48 -14.23 -9.40 -12.60
CA SER A 48 -12.82 -9.04 -12.40
C SER A 48 -11.86 -9.97 -13.15
N VAL A 49 -12.09 -11.28 -13.08
CA VAL A 49 -11.23 -12.29 -13.73
C VAL A 49 -11.27 -12.14 -15.23
N ALA A 50 -12.46 -12.08 -15.83
CA ALA A 50 -12.62 -11.95 -17.27
C ALA A 50 -12.00 -10.64 -17.81
N VAL A 51 -12.16 -9.53 -17.06
CA VAL A 51 -11.57 -8.24 -17.40
C VAL A 51 -10.04 -8.28 -17.31
N ALA A 52 -9.46 -8.94 -16.31
CA ALA A 52 -8.02 -9.09 -16.14
C ALA A 52 -7.40 -9.95 -17.27
N GLU A 53 -8.02 -11.08 -17.60
CA GLU A 53 -7.62 -11.95 -18.72
C GLU A 53 -7.68 -11.23 -20.07
N ALA A 54 -8.78 -10.50 -20.32
CA ALA A 54 -8.93 -9.70 -21.54
C ALA A 54 -7.90 -8.56 -21.64
N ALA A 55 -7.37 -8.07 -20.52
CA ALA A 55 -6.29 -7.08 -20.48
C ALA A 55 -4.89 -7.71 -20.62
N GLY A 56 -4.78 -9.04 -20.73
CA GLY A 56 -3.54 -9.77 -20.97
C GLY A 56 -2.81 -10.23 -19.70
N ALA A 57 -3.47 -10.31 -18.55
CA ALA A 57 -2.89 -10.85 -17.34
C ALA A 57 -2.97 -12.38 -17.30
N TRP A 58 -1.98 -13.00 -16.68
CA TRP A 58 -2.12 -14.36 -16.20
C TRP A 58 -2.87 -14.36 -14.88
N VAL A 59 -4.06 -14.99 -14.84
CA VAL A 59 -4.90 -14.99 -13.64
C VAL A 59 -4.70 -16.28 -12.84
N ILE A 60 -4.41 -16.12 -11.54
CA ILE A 60 -4.39 -17.20 -10.55
C ILE A 60 -5.61 -17.02 -9.64
N ARG A 61 -6.44 -18.04 -9.54
CA ARG A 61 -7.59 -18.05 -8.61
C ARG A 61 -7.18 -18.67 -7.29
N ALA A 62 -7.29 -17.91 -6.19
CA ALA A 62 -7.01 -18.42 -4.86
C ALA A 62 -8.04 -19.50 -4.47
N THR A 63 -7.58 -20.61 -3.91
CA THR A 63 -8.46 -21.71 -3.47
C THR A 63 -9.20 -21.39 -2.17
N ARG A 64 -8.73 -20.40 -1.42
CA ARG A 64 -9.35 -19.87 -0.20
C ARG A 64 -9.08 -18.39 -0.09
N ARG A 65 -9.91 -17.68 0.64
CA ARG A 65 -9.72 -16.26 0.89
C ARG A 65 -8.49 -16.03 1.76
N GLY A 66 -7.52 -15.28 1.22
CA GLY A 66 -6.27 -14.93 1.90
C GLY A 66 -6.08 -13.42 2.10
N TYR A 67 -7.08 -12.60 1.71
CA TYR A 67 -6.98 -11.15 1.63
C TYR A 67 -5.83 -10.71 0.71
N ALA A 68 -5.53 -9.41 0.67
CA ALA A 68 -4.46 -8.89 -0.18
C ALA A 68 -3.09 -9.52 0.12
N GLY A 69 -2.80 -9.81 1.40
CA GLY A 69 -1.56 -10.45 1.82
C GLY A 69 -1.41 -11.86 1.25
N GLY A 70 -2.44 -12.71 1.39
CA GLY A 70 -2.44 -14.07 0.83
C GLY A 70 -2.37 -14.08 -0.69
N ALA A 71 -3.10 -13.20 -1.36
CA ALA A 71 -3.03 -13.05 -2.82
C ALA A 71 -1.61 -12.64 -3.28
N ARG A 72 -0.96 -11.68 -2.60
CA ARG A 72 0.43 -11.32 -2.91
C ARG A 72 1.40 -12.48 -2.67
N ASN A 73 1.18 -13.32 -1.64
CA ASN A 73 2.01 -14.50 -1.40
C ASN A 73 1.90 -15.52 -2.54
N LEU A 74 0.70 -15.81 -3.04
CA LEU A 74 0.53 -16.67 -4.22
C LEU A 74 1.23 -16.07 -5.45
N GLY A 75 1.16 -14.75 -5.60
CA GLY A 75 1.90 -14.04 -6.65
C GLY A 75 3.42 -14.15 -6.49
N ILE A 76 3.97 -14.08 -5.28
CA ILE A 76 5.41 -14.29 -5.00
C ILE A 76 5.84 -15.68 -5.42
N GLU A 77 5.05 -16.71 -5.11
CA GLU A 77 5.34 -18.10 -5.43
C GLU A 77 5.35 -18.36 -6.94
N ALA A 78 4.41 -17.77 -7.67
CA ALA A 78 4.30 -17.91 -9.12
C ALA A 78 5.28 -17.05 -9.91
N ALA A 79 5.75 -15.93 -9.32
CA ALA A 79 6.60 -14.96 -9.99
C ALA A 79 7.94 -15.55 -10.44
N ARG A 80 8.43 -15.16 -11.65
CA ARG A 80 9.71 -15.60 -12.24
C ARG A 80 10.75 -14.48 -12.33
N GLY A 81 10.34 -13.21 -12.23
CA GLY A 81 11.22 -12.05 -12.35
C GLY A 81 12.25 -11.94 -11.21
N GLU A 82 13.38 -11.30 -11.46
CA GLU A 82 14.38 -10.92 -10.45
C GLU A 82 13.86 -9.80 -9.53
N LEU A 83 12.94 -9.00 -10.04
CA LEU A 83 12.18 -8.02 -9.31
C LEU A 83 10.72 -8.47 -9.23
N ILE A 84 10.06 -8.18 -8.11
CA ILE A 84 8.63 -8.37 -7.92
C ILE A 84 8.01 -7.01 -7.63
N ALA A 85 7.11 -6.59 -8.52
CA ALA A 85 6.40 -5.33 -8.43
C ALA A 85 4.96 -5.61 -7.97
N PHE A 86 4.62 -5.20 -6.75
CA PHE A 86 3.24 -5.26 -6.27
C PHE A 86 2.49 -4.01 -6.70
N MET A 87 1.26 -4.19 -7.15
CA MET A 87 0.36 -3.10 -7.55
C MET A 87 -1.08 -3.48 -7.23
N ASP A 88 -1.85 -2.57 -6.62
CA ASP A 88 -3.26 -2.83 -6.33
C ASP A 88 -4.13 -2.73 -7.61
N ALA A 89 -5.26 -3.43 -7.63
CA ALA A 89 -6.15 -3.53 -8.80
C ALA A 89 -6.87 -2.21 -9.14
N ASP A 90 -6.80 -1.21 -8.28
CA ASP A 90 -7.35 0.15 -8.46
C ASP A 90 -6.27 1.21 -8.66
N VAL A 91 -5.06 0.79 -9.07
CA VAL A 91 -3.90 1.65 -9.28
C VAL A 91 -3.48 1.64 -10.76
N GLU A 92 -3.10 2.81 -11.26
CA GLU A 92 -2.40 2.97 -12.54
C GLU A 92 -1.01 3.56 -12.30
N VAL A 93 -0.01 3.03 -12.99
CA VAL A 93 1.38 3.47 -12.86
C VAL A 93 1.83 4.20 -14.12
N GLY A 94 2.71 5.21 -13.95
CA GLY A 94 3.34 5.89 -15.08
C GLY A 94 4.26 4.96 -15.87
N PRO A 95 4.55 5.28 -17.15
CA PRO A 95 5.27 4.39 -18.06
C PRO A 95 6.71 4.06 -17.62
N ASP A 96 7.32 4.89 -16.79
CA ASP A 96 8.72 4.73 -16.37
C ASP A 96 8.88 4.08 -14.99
N TRP A 97 7.79 3.56 -14.39
CA TRP A 97 7.82 3.01 -13.03
C TRP A 97 8.89 1.92 -12.85
N LEU A 98 8.89 0.90 -13.71
CA LEU A 98 9.84 -0.21 -13.62
C LEU A 98 11.26 0.22 -13.99
N ALA A 99 11.43 1.07 -14.99
CA ALA A 99 12.72 1.59 -15.40
C ALA A 99 13.37 2.45 -14.30
N LEU A 100 12.61 3.32 -13.66
CA LEU A 100 13.09 4.16 -12.55
C LEU A 100 13.46 3.32 -11.33
N ALA A 101 12.64 2.32 -10.98
CA ALA A 101 12.95 1.40 -9.89
C ALA A 101 14.24 0.60 -10.17
N ALA A 102 14.40 0.05 -11.38
CA ALA A 102 15.61 -0.65 -11.79
C ALA A 102 16.85 0.26 -11.72
N GLY A 103 16.73 1.52 -12.13
CA GLY A 103 17.77 2.53 -12.03
C GLY A 103 18.21 2.79 -10.58
N VAL A 104 17.27 2.89 -9.64
CA VAL A 104 17.59 3.01 -8.20
C VAL A 104 18.34 1.78 -7.71
N PHE A 105 17.86 0.58 -8.05
CA PHE A 105 18.51 -0.65 -7.65
C PHE A 105 19.94 -0.79 -8.21
N ALA A 106 20.20 -0.30 -9.41
CA ALA A 106 21.55 -0.37 -10.00
C ALA A 106 22.59 0.43 -9.20
N VAL A 107 22.18 1.57 -8.61
CA VAL A 107 23.11 2.47 -7.90
C VAL A 107 23.03 2.34 -6.37
N GLN A 108 22.03 1.65 -5.85
CA GLN A 108 21.82 1.47 -4.41
C GLN A 108 21.66 -0.02 -4.05
N PRO A 109 22.76 -0.76 -3.84
CA PRO A 109 22.73 -2.22 -3.68
C PRO A 109 22.02 -2.68 -2.41
N ARG A 110 21.91 -1.83 -1.37
CA ARG A 110 21.21 -2.12 -0.11
C ARG A 110 19.73 -1.74 -0.09
N VAL A 111 19.23 -1.10 -1.16
CA VAL A 111 17.81 -0.82 -1.30
C VAL A 111 17.12 -2.08 -1.81
N GLY A 112 16.15 -2.57 -1.04
CA GLY A 112 15.33 -3.76 -1.33
C GLY A 112 13.95 -3.42 -1.88
N ALA A 113 13.46 -2.17 -1.65
CA ALA A 113 12.14 -1.72 -2.07
C ALA A 113 12.20 -0.30 -2.64
N VAL A 114 11.48 -0.05 -3.74
CA VAL A 114 11.34 1.28 -4.36
C VAL A 114 9.88 1.57 -4.61
N GLY A 115 9.40 2.66 -4.04
CA GLY A 115 8.05 3.19 -4.28
C GLY A 115 8.11 4.63 -4.78
N GLY A 116 6.96 5.19 -5.14
CA GLY A 116 6.86 6.48 -5.79
C GLY A 116 5.81 7.42 -5.25
N ARG A 117 5.58 8.47 -6.01
CA ARG A 117 4.62 9.53 -5.72
C ARG A 117 3.20 9.04 -5.97
N ILE A 118 2.37 9.09 -4.94
CA ILE A 118 0.97 8.66 -4.99
C ILE A 118 0.08 9.89 -5.22
N ARG A 119 -0.79 9.81 -6.23
CA ARG A 119 -1.75 10.86 -6.61
C ARG A 119 -3.17 10.35 -6.47
N ASP A 120 -4.07 11.23 -6.09
CA ASP A 120 -5.51 10.97 -6.14
C ASP A 120 -6.00 10.94 -7.60
N GLY A 121 -6.61 9.84 -8.01
CA GLY A 121 -7.09 9.62 -9.38
C GLY A 121 -8.55 9.99 -9.61
N ARG A 122 -9.36 10.28 -8.59
CA ARG A 122 -10.80 10.54 -8.73
C ARG A 122 -11.27 11.95 -8.36
N GLY A 123 -10.52 12.68 -7.56
CA GLY A 123 -10.73 14.11 -7.31
C GLY A 123 -12.00 14.51 -6.57
N GLY A 124 -12.85 13.59 -6.09
CA GLY A 124 -14.00 13.89 -5.25
C GLY A 124 -13.62 14.26 -3.81
N LEU A 125 -14.51 14.92 -3.06
CA LEU A 125 -14.25 15.33 -1.68
C LEU A 125 -13.76 14.17 -0.80
N TRP A 126 -14.52 13.09 -0.75
CA TRP A 126 -14.25 11.94 0.13
C TRP A 126 -12.99 11.18 -0.29
N GLY A 127 -12.77 11.00 -1.59
CA GLY A 127 -11.56 10.41 -2.12
C GLY A 127 -10.32 11.23 -1.79
N ARG A 128 -10.40 12.56 -1.93
CA ARG A 128 -9.30 13.46 -1.61
C ARG A 128 -8.99 13.49 -0.11
N LEU A 129 -10.01 13.45 0.75
CA LEU A 129 -9.83 13.36 2.20
C LEU A 129 -9.14 12.06 2.60
N ASP A 130 -9.60 10.92 2.07
CA ASP A 130 -8.96 9.63 2.30
C ASP A 130 -7.51 9.64 1.82
N HIS A 131 -7.28 10.14 0.60
CA HIS A 131 -5.95 10.25 0.01
C HIS A 131 -4.98 11.06 0.88
N VAL A 132 -5.39 12.22 1.34
CA VAL A 132 -4.57 13.10 2.19
C VAL A 132 -4.27 12.43 3.54
N LEU A 133 -5.26 11.81 4.18
CA LEU A 133 -5.07 11.16 5.48
C LEU A 133 -4.21 9.90 5.40
N ILE A 134 -4.26 9.15 4.30
CA ILE A 134 -3.53 7.89 4.17
C ILE A 134 -2.16 8.09 3.51
N PHE A 135 -2.08 8.94 2.48
CA PHE A 135 -0.91 9.02 1.60
C PHE A 135 -0.15 10.35 1.64
N SER A 136 -0.45 11.27 2.58
CA SER A 136 0.21 12.58 2.65
C SER A 136 1.73 12.53 2.64
N GLU A 137 2.33 11.46 3.16
CA GLU A 137 3.78 11.24 3.17
C GLU A 137 4.37 11.02 1.77
N TRP A 138 3.54 10.44 0.87
CA TRP A 138 3.94 9.98 -0.46
C TRP A 138 3.45 10.89 -1.59
N MET A 139 2.78 12.00 -1.26
CA MET A 139 2.25 12.93 -2.25
C MET A 139 3.34 13.81 -2.88
N ALA A 140 4.41 14.12 -2.15
CA ALA A 140 5.47 15.03 -2.58
C ALA A 140 6.78 14.82 -1.80
N GLY A 141 7.83 15.46 -2.25
CA GLY A 141 9.12 15.51 -1.57
C GLY A 141 10.28 15.03 -2.46
N PRO A 142 11.53 15.22 -2.01
CA PRO A 142 12.72 14.73 -2.72
C PRO A 142 12.85 13.22 -2.63
N ALA A 143 13.70 12.66 -3.49
CA ALA A 143 14.16 11.28 -3.37
C ALA A 143 14.82 11.05 -2.00
N ARG A 144 14.47 9.98 -1.32
CA ARG A 144 14.94 9.72 0.05
C ARG A 144 14.81 8.26 0.46
N ALA A 145 15.63 7.84 1.42
CA ALA A 145 15.37 6.64 2.19
C ALA A 145 14.09 6.80 3.03
N CYS A 146 13.36 5.73 3.20
CA CYS A 146 12.13 5.70 4.01
C CYS A 146 12.00 4.39 4.79
N SER A 147 11.14 4.41 5.81
CA SER A 147 10.97 3.27 6.72
C SER A 147 9.87 2.29 6.29
N ALA A 148 9.00 2.63 5.36
CA ALA A 148 7.94 1.76 4.85
C ALA A 148 7.33 2.37 3.59
N PHE A 149 6.60 1.55 2.83
CA PHE A 149 5.67 1.99 1.79
C PHE A 149 4.31 1.32 1.97
N PRO A 150 3.20 2.01 1.65
CA PRO A 150 1.96 1.32 1.37
C PRO A 150 2.14 0.48 0.11
N THR A 151 1.80 -0.81 0.17
CA THR A 151 2.02 -1.75 -0.95
C THR A 151 0.97 -1.58 -2.05
N ILE A 152 0.71 -0.34 -2.46
CA ILE A 152 -0.21 -0.03 -3.56
C ILE A 152 0.47 -0.03 -4.93
N ALA A 153 1.76 0.35 -4.99
CA ALA A 153 2.66 0.18 -6.14
C ALA A 153 4.12 0.29 -5.67
N VAL A 154 4.76 -0.84 -5.43
CA VAL A 154 6.14 -0.92 -4.91
C VAL A 154 6.89 -2.05 -5.60
N VAL A 155 8.11 -1.78 -6.06
CA VAL A 155 8.99 -2.79 -6.65
C VAL A 155 9.97 -3.28 -5.59
N TYR A 156 10.07 -4.58 -5.42
CA TYR A 156 11.02 -5.23 -4.52
C TYR A 156 12.05 -6.05 -5.28
N ARG A 157 13.28 -6.11 -4.76
CA ARG A 157 14.19 -7.18 -5.16
C ARG A 157 13.65 -8.51 -4.66
N ARG A 158 13.61 -9.55 -5.48
CA ARG A 158 13.29 -10.91 -5.03
C ARG A 158 14.20 -11.35 -3.88
N ALA A 159 15.48 -11.01 -3.94
CA ALA A 159 16.45 -11.29 -2.87
C ALA A 159 16.08 -10.63 -1.53
N ALA A 160 15.45 -9.45 -1.56
CA ALA A 160 14.97 -8.78 -0.34
C ALA A 160 13.73 -9.44 0.25
N ILE A 161 12.88 -10.02 -0.60
CA ILE A 161 11.72 -10.79 -0.16
C ILE A 161 12.16 -12.13 0.46
N GLY A 162 13.01 -12.88 -0.22
CA GLY A 162 13.48 -14.18 0.26
C GLY A 162 12.32 -15.09 0.72
N ALA A 163 12.39 -15.55 1.96
CA ALA A 163 11.34 -16.36 2.60
C ALA A 163 10.25 -15.52 3.31
N ILE A 164 10.36 -14.19 3.31
CA ILE A 164 9.38 -13.30 3.96
C ILE A 164 8.06 -13.37 3.21
N ARG A 165 6.95 -13.45 3.95
CA ARG A 165 5.58 -13.49 3.42
C ARG A 165 4.73 -12.43 4.10
N PHE A 166 3.73 -11.94 3.37
CA PHE A 166 2.69 -11.09 3.94
C PHE A 166 1.85 -11.86 4.94
N PRO A 167 1.47 -11.27 6.08
CA PRO A 167 0.39 -11.84 6.90
C PRO A 167 -0.90 -11.96 6.09
N GLU A 168 -1.59 -13.08 6.21
CA GLU A 168 -2.92 -13.28 5.63
C GLU A 168 -3.96 -12.54 6.49
N SER A 169 -3.99 -11.23 6.37
CA SER A 169 -4.79 -10.33 7.18
C SER A 169 -5.29 -9.18 6.31
N ASN A 170 -6.38 -8.55 6.71
CA ASN A 170 -6.87 -7.29 6.13
C ASN A 170 -6.40 -6.06 6.91
N LEU A 171 -5.43 -6.22 7.83
CA LEU A 171 -4.94 -5.15 8.70
C LEU A 171 -3.42 -5.05 8.63
N ALA A 172 -2.92 -3.95 8.05
CA ALA A 172 -1.52 -3.56 8.09
C ALA A 172 -0.52 -4.63 7.60
N GLU A 173 -0.94 -5.55 6.73
CA GLU A 173 -0.10 -6.61 6.17
C GLU A 173 1.14 -6.06 5.46
N ASP A 174 0.98 -4.91 4.81
CA ASP A 174 2.05 -4.15 4.14
C ASP A 174 3.08 -3.61 5.15
N VAL A 175 2.62 -3.12 6.29
CA VAL A 175 3.49 -2.61 7.37
C VAL A 175 4.36 -3.72 7.94
N PHE A 176 3.77 -4.89 8.22
CA PHE A 176 4.51 -6.04 8.76
C PHE A 176 5.50 -6.60 7.74
N PHE A 177 5.10 -6.71 6.47
CA PHE A 177 5.97 -7.18 5.41
C PHE A 177 7.17 -6.25 5.21
N CYS A 178 6.94 -4.95 5.11
CA CYS A 178 7.99 -3.96 4.96
C CYS A 178 8.96 -3.96 6.17
N GLU A 179 8.44 -4.09 7.39
CA GLU A 179 9.23 -4.22 8.61
C GLU A 179 10.14 -5.45 8.57
N ALA A 180 9.61 -6.61 8.17
CA ALA A 180 10.40 -7.85 8.05
C ALA A 180 11.52 -7.72 7.01
N VAL A 181 11.26 -7.06 5.87
CA VAL A 181 12.27 -6.78 4.85
C VAL A 181 13.38 -5.88 5.41
N GLN A 182 13.03 -4.88 6.23
CA GLN A 182 14.03 -4.00 6.86
C GLN A 182 14.83 -4.72 7.94
N GLN A 183 14.21 -5.58 8.74
CA GLN A 183 14.91 -6.40 9.75
C GLN A 183 15.88 -7.38 9.07
N ALA A 184 15.63 -7.77 7.83
CA ALA A 184 16.57 -8.54 7.02
C ALA A 184 17.72 -7.69 6.43
N GLY A 185 17.82 -6.39 6.78
CA GLY A 185 18.92 -5.49 6.41
C GLY A 185 18.71 -4.72 5.09
N TRP A 186 17.51 -4.76 4.50
CA TRP A 186 17.20 -4.05 3.27
C TRP A 186 16.54 -2.70 3.54
N GLY A 187 16.99 -1.67 2.79
CA GLY A 187 16.39 -0.33 2.83
C GLY A 187 15.19 -0.19 1.89
N ALA A 188 14.40 0.86 2.10
CA ALA A 188 13.36 1.31 1.18
C ALA A 188 13.65 2.73 0.67
N TRP A 189 13.28 3.03 -0.59
CA TRP A 189 13.61 4.28 -1.27
C TRP A 189 12.39 4.89 -1.95
N PHE A 190 12.13 6.17 -1.67
CA PHE A 190 11.14 6.99 -2.35
C PHE A 190 11.75 7.67 -3.56
N GLU A 191 11.24 7.35 -4.76
CA GLU A 191 11.61 7.97 -6.03
C GLU A 191 10.45 8.86 -6.54
N PRO A 192 10.55 10.19 -6.42
CA PRO A 192 9.42 11.09 -6.73
C PRO A 192 9.05 11.16 -8.23
N ARG A 193 9.93 10.70 -9.13
CA ARG A 193 9.64 10.61 -10.56
C ARG A 193 8.68 9.49 -10.89
N ILE A 194 8.63 8.43 -10.07
CA ILE A 194 7.62 7.37 -10.20
C ILE A 194 6.26 7.98 -9.89
N SER A 195 5.34 7.90 -10.85
CA SER A 195 3.97 8.39 -10.73
C SER A 195 3.01 7.22 -10.56
N ILE A 196 2.25 7.26 -9.47
CA ILE A 196 1.24 6.27 -9.11
C ILE A 196 -0.09 7.01 -8.98
N VAL A 197 -1.12 6.57 -9.69
CA VAL A 197 -2.48 7.13 -9.61
C VAL A 197 -3.38 6.11 -8.96
N HIS A 198 -3.92 6.44 -7.78
CA HIS A 198 -4.81 5.57 -7.01
C HIS A 198 -6.26 5.95 -7.27
N ARG A 199 -7.04 5.05 -7.87
CA ARG A 199 -8.45 5.25 -8.25
C ARG A 199 -9.40 4.56 -7.29
N HIS A 200 -9.23 4.80 -6.00
CA HIS A 200 -10.08 4.17 -4.99
C HIS A 200 -11.57 4.58 -5.12
N GLU A 201 -12.47 3.65 -4.82
CA GLU A 201 -13.91 3.79 -5.05
C GLU A 201 -14.69 4.43 -3.88
N ARG A 202 -14.02 5.18 -3.00
CA ARG A 202 -14.67 5.81 -1.84
C ARG A 202 -15.28 7.14 -2.25
N LEU A 203 -16.56 7.08 -2.57
CA LEU A 203 -17.30 8.21 -3.15
C LEU A 203 -18.27 8.89 -2.16
N ASP A 204 -18.43 8.34 -0.94
CA ASP A 204 -19.39 8.83 0.05
C ASP A 204 -18.81 8.92 1.47
N ALA A 205 -19.53 9.60 2.36
CA ALA A 205 -19.12 9.82 3.75
C ALA A 205 -19.02 8.52 4.55
N GLY A 206 -19.89 7.54 4.29
CA GLY A 206 -19.95 6.28 5.02
C GLY A 206 -18.72 5.42 4.71
N SER A 207 -18.38 5.26 3.43
CA SER A 207 -17.18 4.53 2.99
C SER A 207 -15.90 5.20 3.49
N PHE A 208 -15.82 6.54 3.47
CA PHE A 208 -14.71 7.29 4.06
C PHE A 208 -14.59 7.04 5.57
N TRP A 209 -15.69 7.17 6.33
CA TRP A 209 -15.72 6.91 7.77
C TRP A 209 -15.22 5.50 8.11
N ASN A 210 -15.80 4.49 7.46
CA ASN A 210 -15.43 3.10 7.68
C ASN A 210 -13.95 2.83 7.37
N ARG A 211 -13.41 3.45 6.33
CA ARG A 211 -11.99 3.35 5.99
C ARG A 211 -11.11 3.94 7.09
N GLN A 212 -11.47 5.11 7.65
CA GLN A 212 -10.68 5.72 8.72
C GLN A 212 -10.77 4.90 10.03
N VAL A 213 -11.93 4.30 10.33
CA VAL A 213 -12.07 3.35 11.44
C VAL A 213 -11.15 2.13 11.24
N GLN A 214 -11.12 1.55 10.03
CA GLN A 214 -10.20 0.43 9.73
C GLN A 214 -8.73 0.86 9.83
N ALA A 215 -8.36 2.06 9.35
CA ALA A 215 -7.02 2.60 9.49
C ALA A 215 -6.61 2.76 10.97
N GLY A 216 -7.53 3.17 11.83
CA GLY A 216 -7.31 3.24 13.27
C GLY A 216 -7.07 1.85 13.91
N ARG A 217 -7.87 0.84 13.53
CA ARG A 217 -7.68 -0.55 13.99
C ARG A 217 -6.31 -1.09 13.55
N ALA A 218 -5.95 -0.88 12.28
CA ALA A 218 -4.65 -1.28 11.73
C ALA A 218 -3.49 -0.56 12.43
N LEU A 219 -3.67 0.72 12.77
CA LEU A 219 -2.68 1.49 13.53
C LEU A 219 -2.46 0.89 14.94
N TYR A 220 -3.53 0.55 15.68
CA TYR A 220 -3.39 -0.12 16.98
C TYR A 220 -2.69 -1.47 16.81
N TRP A 221 -3.14 -2.30 15.85
CA TRP A 221 -2.59 -3.62 15.59
C TRP A 221 -1.08 -3.56 15.33
N SER A 222 -0.64 -2.68 14.44
CA SER A 222 0.77 -2.53 14.11
C SER A 222 1.60 -1.95 15.27
N ARG A 223 1.10 -0.90 15.95
CA ARG A 223 1.82 -0.26 17.06
C ARG A 223 1.92 -1.11 18.31
N SER A 224 0.98 -2.02 18.55
CA SER A 224 1.04 -2.95 19.67
C SER A 224 2.11 -4.04 19.48
N ARG A 225 2.56 -4.31 18.27
CA ARG A 225 3.45 -5.41 17.91
C ARG A 225 4.82 -4.95 17.39
N LEU A 226 4.89 -3.79 16.79
CA LEU A 226 6.11 -3.26 16.18
C LEU A 226 6.64 -2.06 16.97
N ASP A 227 7.96 -1.90 17.00
CA ASP A 227 8.60 -0.73 17.60
C ASP A 227 8.69 0.40 16.59
N ARG A 228 7.60 1.15 16.46
CA ARG A 228 7.43 2.23 15.47
C ARG A 228 7.01 3.54 16.15
N PRO A 229 7.25 4.68 15.49
CA PRO A 229 6.78 5.99 15.97
C PRO A 229 5.30 5.97 16.31
N GLY A 230 4.92 6.50 17.48
CA GLY A 230 3.54 6.47 17.97
C GLY A 230 3.18 5.24 18.81
N LYS A 231 4.12 4.34 19.12
CA LYS A 231 3.90 3.18 20.00
C LYS A 231 3.37 3.58 21.39
N PHE A 232 3.72 4.76 21.90
CA PHE A 232 3.22 5.30 23.16
C PHE A 232 1.67 5.45 23.17
N LEU A 233 1.04 5.64 22.01
CA LEU A 233 -0.43 5.71 21.89
C LEU A 233 -1.13 4.41 22.35
N VAL A 234 -0.44 3.27 22.29
CA VAL A 234 -0.99 2.00 22.81
C VAL A 234 -1.23 2.09 24.32
N ARG A 235 -0.36 2.80 25.04
CA ARG A 235 -0.49 3.02 26.50
C ARG A 235 -1.40 4.20 26.85
N ALA A 236 -1.47 5.20 25.98
CA ALA A 236 -2.25 6.42 26.15
C ALA A 236 -3.20 6.67 24.97
N PRO A 237 -4.20 5.79 24.72
CA PRO A 237 -5.02 5.83 23.50
C PRO A 237 -5.91 7.06 23.38
N TRP A 238 -6.21 7.76 24.47
CA TRP A 238 -6.95 9.03 24.47
C TRP A 238 -6.19 10.15 23.74
N LEU A 239 -4.86 10.04 23.63
CA LEU A 239 -4.05 11.01 22.87
C LEU A 239 -4.35 10.96 21.36
N MET A 240 -5.01 9.93 20.87
CA MET A 240 -5.52 9.92 19.50
C MET A 240 -6.47 11.09 19.21
N PHE A 241 -7.22 11.56 20.20
CA PHE A 241 -8.15 12.68 20.09
C PHE A 241 -7.47 14.06 20.27
N ALA A 242 -6.18 14.11 20.56
CA ALA A 242 -5.35 15.30 20.37
C ALA A 242 -4.89 15.44 18.90
N TYR A 243 -5.34 14.55 18.02
CA TYR A 243 -5.11 14.56 16.57
C TYR A 243 -3.63 14.67 16.17
N PRO A 244 -2.71 13.88 16.73
CA PRO A 244 -1.28 14.03 16.44
C PRO A 244 -0.97 13.82 14.94
N HIS A 245 -1.71 12.94 14.28
CA HIS A 245 -1.55 12.69 12.85
C HIS A 245 -2.07 13.87 12.01
N LEU A 246 -3.16 14.52 12.41
CA LEU A 246 -3.69 15.70 11.71
C LEU A 246 -2.64 16.82 11.61
N TRP A 247 -1.92 17.10 12.68
CA TRP A 247 -0.86 18.10 12.65
C TRP A 247 0.24 17.76 11.67
N ILE A 248 0.63 16.47 11.58
CA ILE A 248 1.60 16.00 10.59
C ILE A 248 1.07 16.20 9.16
N VAL A 249 -0.19 15.84 8.91
CA VAL A 249 -0.85 16.01 7.61
C VAL A 249 -0.90 17.48 7.21
N LEU A 250 -1.34 18.36 8.10
CA LEU A 250 -1.41 19.81 7.85
C LEU A 250 -0.02 20.39 7.54
N LEU A 251 1.00 20.02 8.30
CA LEU A 251 2.38 20.44 8.03
C LEU A 251 2.89 19.98 6.66
N ARG A 252 2.53 18.74 6.25
CA ARG A 252 2.88 18.22 4.92
C ARG A 252 2.15 18.98 3.81
N MET A 253 0.86 19.30 4.00
CA MET A 253 0.09 20.10 3.05
C MET A 253 0.64 21.53 2.91
N LEU A 254 1.03 22.14 4.02
CA LEU A 254 1.65 23.48 4.02
C LEU A 254 2.98 23.46 3.26
N LYS A 255 3.85 22.48 3.52
CA LYS A 255 5.11 22.31 2.80
C LYS A 255 4.93 22.05 1.30
N ALA A 256 3.81 21.43 0.92
CA ALA A 256 3.45 21.20 -0.48
C ALA A 256 2.79 22.42 -1.16
N GLY A 257 2.65 23.55 -0.47
CA GLY A 257 2.00 24.77 -0.99
C GLY A 257 0.47 24.67 -1.07
N ALA A 258 -0.15 23.67 -0.42
CA ALA A 258 -1.58 23.38 -0.50
C ALA A 258 -2.39 24.06 0.64
N ILE A 259 -2.04 25.30 1.02
CA ILE A 259 -2.64 26.02 2.17
C ILE A 259 -4.17 26.15 2.02
N GLY A 260 -4.66 26.59 0.86
CA GLY A 260 -6.10 26.73 0.61
C GLY A 260 -6.86 25.43 0.81
N TRP A 261 -6.31 24.31 0.36
CA TRP A 261 -6.87 22.99 0.56
C TRP A 261 -6.81 22.55 2.03
N ALA A 262 -5.72 22.84 2.74
CA ALA A 262 -5.59 22.50 4.16
C ALA A 262 -6.70 23.17 4.98
N VAL A 263 -7.00 24.44 4.71
CA VAL A 263 -8.10 25.20 5.37
C VAL A 263 -9.47 24.64 4.98
N ALA A 264 -9.73 24.46 3.68
CA ALA A 264 -11.03 24.01 3.18
C ALA A 264 -11.39 22.58 3.65
N LEU A 265 -10.41 21.69 3.77
CA LEU A 265 -10.62 20.29 4.17
C LEU A 265 -10.58 20.09 5.69
N LEU A 266 -10.14 21.08 6.48
CA LEU A 266 -9.89 20.93 7.92
C LEU A 266 -11.05 20.32 8.72
N PRO A 267 -12.31 20.76 8.57
CA PRO A 267 -13.42 20.16 9.33
C PRO A 267 -13.59 18.66 9.07
N TRP A 268 -13.43 18.26 7.80
CA TRP A 268 -13.57 16.88 7.37
C TRP A 268 -12.36 16.02 7.74
N LEU A 269 -11.16 16.60 7.78
CA LEU A 269 -9.97 15.94 8.30
C LEU A 269 -10.13 15.62 9.79
N VAL A 270 -10.71 16.52 10.58
CA VAL A 270 -11.05 16.29 12.00
C VAL A 270 -12.04 15.12 12.13
N VAL A 271 -13.09 15.08 11.29
CA VAL A 271 -14.04 13.95 11.25
C VAL A 271 -13.31 12.63 10.96
N GLY A 272 -12.40 12.60 9.97
CA GLY A 272 -11.62 11.42 9.63
C GLY A 272 -10.70 10.97 10.77
N GLU A 273 -10.01 11.90 11.42
CA GLU A 273 -9.15 11.60 12.58
C GLU A 273 -9.96 11.12 13.79
N THR A 274 -11.16 11.66 14.00
CA THR A 274 -12.09 11.15 15.03
C THR A 274 -12.47 9.69 14.75
N ALA A 275 -12.84 9.37 13.51
CA ALA A 275 -13.14 8.00 13.10
C ALA A 275 -11.93 7.07 13.31
N ARG A 276 -10.71 7.55 13.00
CA ARG A 276 -9.46 6.83 13.23
C ARG A 276 -9.20 6.60 14.73
N GLY A 277 -9.43 7.59 15.57
CA GLY A 277 -9.34 7.46 17.03
C GLY A 277 -10.30 6.40 17.59
N ILE A 278 -11.55 6.41 17.12
CA ILE A 278 -12.56 5.38 17.47
C ILE A 278 -12.07 4.00 17.00
N GLY A 279 -11.55 3.90 15.79
CA GLY A 279 -10.97 2.66 15.26
C GLY A 279 -9.82 2.14 16.10
N PHE A 280 -8.93 3.01 16.56
CA PHE A 280 -7.82 2.67 17.45
C PHE A 280 -8.31 2.08 18.77
N LEU A 281 -9.34 2.67 19.39
CA LEU A 281 -9.95 2.13 20.61
C LEU A 281 -10.65 0.79 20.38
N ARG A 282 -11.31 0.61 19.22
CA ARG A 282 -11.88 -0.69 18.83
C ARG A 282 -10.77 -1.74 18.66
N GLY A 283 -9.69 -1.40 17.97
CA GLY A 283 -8.51 -2.28 17.83
C GLY A 283 -7.91 -2.66 19.19
N ARG A 284 -7.86 -1.72 20.15
CA ARG A 284 -7.42 -2.04 21.51
C ARG A 284 -8.30 -3.09 22.17
N ARG A 285 -9.63 -2.99 22.07
CA ARG A 285 -10.55 -3.98 22.66
C ARG A 285 -10.42 -5.35 21.98
N GLU A 286 -10.24 -5.36 20.67
CA GLU A 286 -10.19 -6.57 19.84
C GLU A 286 -8.86 -7.32 19.98
N PHE A 287 -7.72 -6.59 20.03
CA PHE A 287 -6.38 -7.16 19.92
C PHE A 287 -5.54 -7.06 21.20
N SER A 288 -6.12 -6.73 22.37
CA SER A 288 -5.41 -6.65 23.65
C SER A 288 -5.06 -8.01 24.25
N GLY A 289 -5.39 -9.13 23.61
CA GLY A 289 -4.97 -10.47 24.02
C GLY A 289 -3.48 -10.76 23.75
N PRO A 290 -2.93 -11.87 24.27
CA PRO A 290 -1.55 -12.26 24.02
C PRO A 290 -1.26 -12.35 22.52
N ALA A 291 -0.06 -11.91 22.13
CA ALA A 291 0.36 -11.93 20.72
C ALA A 291 0.23 -13.34 20.14
N LEU A 292 -0.46 -13.46 19.00
CA LEU A 292 -0.38 -14.68 18.19
C LEU A 292 1.10 -14.91 17.83
N PRO A 293 1.58 -16.16 17.81
CA PRO A 293 2.98 -16.46 17.50
C PRO A 293 3.32 -15.93 16.10
N ALA A 294 4.57 -15.48 15.95
CA ALA A 294 5.11 -14.83 14.74
C ALA A 294 5.29 -15.75 13.52
N THR A 295 4.64 -16.89 13.49
CA THR A 295 4.70 -17.85 12.38
C THR A 295 3.31 -18.20 11.92
N GLY A 296 3.02 -17.92 10.68
CA GLY A 296 1.96 -18.32 9.76
C GLY A 296 1.00 -19.47 10.07
N ALA A 297 0.40 -19.48 11.25
CA ALA A 297 -0.72 -20.37 11.55
C ALA A 297 -1.89 -19.50 12.02
N THR A 298 -2.84 -19.34 11.15
CA THR A 298 -4.19 -18.88 11.46
C THR A 298 -4.93 -19.96 12.24
N PRO A 299 -5.73 -19.62 13.28
CA PRO A 299 -6.73 -20.54 13.81
C PRO A 299 -7.85 -20.75 12.81
#